data_50490f4ca654e08845109c1e7904aa1d
#
_entry.id   50490f4ca654e08845109c1e7904aa1d
#
_cell.length_a   1.000
_cell.length_b   1.000
_cell.length_c   1.000
_cell.angle_alpha   90.00
_cell.angle_beta   90.00
_cell.angle_gamma   90.00
#
_symmetry.space_group_name_H-M   'P 1'
#
loop_
_entity.id
_entity.type
_entity.pdbx_description
1 polymer ?
#
loop_
_entity_poly.entity_id
_entity_poly.type
_entity_poly.pdbx_seq_one_letter_code
_entity_poly.pdbx_strand_id
1 'polypeptide(L)'
;MTSLEDTIIVKNKLDSVGCGFCLAKWTQVTIHLGSGLTHSCHHVKAHPIDLNELAENPGALHNTGFKKNVRKQMLNNERPNECDYCWRIEDNTGMTSDRVFKSRDPYSWSDFDTISKMTGDENFYPRYVEVSFSNVCNFKCGYCGPAFSSKWTDEIKEHGPYKFKYVNWKYNQPDESQ
;
A
#
# COMPACT_ATOMS: atom_id res chain seq x y z
N MET A 1 16.28 9.47 17.33
CA MET A 1 15.22 10.41 17.77
C MET A 1 14.80 11.17 16.52
N THR A 2 13.54 11.14 16.16
CA THR A 2 13.03 11.83 14.98
C THR A 2 12.32 13.08 15.46
N SER A 3 12.95 14.24 15.30
CA SER A 3 12.35 15.51 15.67
C SER A 3 11.22 15.88 14.70
N LEU A 4 10.32 16.77 15.12
CA LEU A 4 9.31 17.35 14.26
C LEU A 4 9.97 18.10 13.09
N GLU A 5 11.10 18.73 13.35
CA GLU A 5 11.92 19.44 12.36
C GLU A 5 12.41 18.51 11.24
N ASP A 6 12.91 17.29 11.57
CA ASP A 6 13.32 16.31 10.58
C ASP A 6 12.15 15.90 9.67
N THR A 7 10.95 15.81 10.24
CA THR A 7 9.74 15.42 9.48
C THR A 7 9.33 16.53 8.49
N ILE A 8 9.44 17.80 8.90
CA ILE A 8 9.16 18.96 8.03
C ILE A 8 10.19 19.04 6.90
N ILE A 9 11.47 18.83 7.20
CA ILE A 9 12.54 18.81 6.20
C ILE A 9 12.26 17.73 5.14
N VAL A 10 11.92 16.51 5.57
CA VAL A 10 11.57 15.43 4.68
C VAL A 10 10.37 15.79 3.82
N LYS A 11 9.29 16.32 4.42
CA LYS A 11 8.10 16.76 3.69
C LYS A 11 8.44 17.76 2.59
N ASN A 12 9.17 18.82 2.94
CA ASN A 12 9.57 19.85 1.99
C ASN A 12 10.41 19.28 0.84
N LYS A 13 11.26 18.30 1.11
CA LYS A 13 12.09 17.66 0.10
C LYS A 13 11.24 16.77 -0.84
N LEU A 14 10.24 16.05 -0.31
CA LEU A 14 9.28 15.31 -1.14
C LEU A 14 8.45 16.26 -2.00
N ASP A 15 7.94 17.34 -1.42
CA ASP A 15 7.12 18.34 -2.12
C ASP A 15 7.89 19.08 -3.21
N SER A 16 9.23 19.20 -3.09
CA SER A 16 10.06 19.78 -4.15
C SER A 16 10.16 18.91 -5.41
N VAL A 17 9.87 17.61 -5.31
CA VAL A 17 9.75 16.71 -6.46
C VAL A 17 8.34 16.75 -7.02
N GLY A 18 7.33 16.71 -6.15
CA GLY A 18 5.93 16.79 -6.52
C GLY A 18 5.02 16.72 -5.29
N CYS A 19 3.91 17.48 -5.30
CA CYS A 19 2.98 17.55 -4.17
C CYS A 19 2.34 16.21 -3.79
N GLY A 20 2.38 15.23 -4.69
CA GLY A 20 1.94 13.85 -4.47
C GLY A 20 3.08 12.84 -4.31
N PHE A 21 4.35 13.28 -4.34
CA PHE A 21 5.48 12.36 -4.36
C PHE A 21 5.65 11.58 -3.06
N CYS A 22 5.79 10.25 -3.16
CA CYS A 22 5.91 9.33 -2.03
C CYS A 22 6.84 8.16 -2.39
N LEU A 23 7.94 8.01 -1.67
CA LEU A 23 8.93 6.94 -1.93
C LEU A 23 8.36 5.53 -1.73
N ALA A 24 7.37 5.36 -0.84
CA ALA A 24 6.75 4.06 -0.63
C ALA A 24 6.15 3.46 -1.91
N LYS A 25 5.80 4.30 -2.91
CA LYS A 25 5.28 3.81 -4.20
C LYS A 25 6.33 3.04 -5.00
N TRP A 26 7.60 3.28 -4.76
CA TRP A 26 8.73 2.55 -5.36
C TRP A 26 9.31 1.50 -4.42
N THR A 27 9.44 1.84 -3.14
CA THR A 27 10.24 1.07 -2.19
C THR A 27 9.47 0.00 -1.43
N GLN A 28 8.12 0.03 -1.45
CA GLN A 28 7.29 -0.92 -0.70
C GLN A 28 6.34 -1.71 -1.61
N VAL A 29 6.15 -2.98 -1.29
CA VAL A 29 5.14 -3.84 -1.92
C VAL A 29 4.55 -4.83 -0.93
N THR A 30 3.23 -4.97 -0.98
CA THR A 30 2.50 -6.11 -0.41
C THR A 30 1.91 -6.90 -1.57
N ILE A 31 2.08 -8.22 -1.55
CA ILE A 31 1.60 -9.16 -2.57
C ILE A 31 0.69 -10.17 -1.89
N HIS A 32 -0.55 -10.29 -2.35
CA HIS A 32 -1.53 -11.26 -1.88
C HIS A 32 -1.60 -12.41 -2.88
N LEU A 33 -0.85 -13.48 -2.65
CA LEU A 33 -0.74 -14.61 -3.59
C LEU A 33 -2.07 -15.35 -3.76
N GLY A 34 -2.85 -15.48 -2.68
CA GLY A 34 -4.14 -16.14 -2.72
C GLY A 34 -5.18 -15.45 -3.61
N SER A 35 -5.08 -14.13 -3.79
CA SER A 35 -6.03 -13.36 -4.61
C SER A 35 -5.41 -12.71 -5.83
N GLY A 36 -4.09 -12.82 -6.05
CA GLY A 36 -3.40 -12.19 -7.16
C GLY A 36 -3.39 -10.65 -7.13
N LEU A 37 -3.51 -10.08 -5.94
CA LEU A 37 -3.56 -8.64 -5.74
C LEU A 37 -2.22 -8.08 -5.22
N THR A 38 -1.97 -6.81 -5.50
CA THR A 38 -0.78 -6.09 -4.99
C THR A 38 -1.10 -4.65 -4.63
N HIS A 39 -0.34 -4.09 -3.70
CA HIS A 39 -0.35 -2.66 -3.37
C HIS A 39 1.01 -2.20 -2.83
N SER A 40 1.23 -0.89 -2.74
CA SER A 40 2.49 -0.32 -2.24
C SER A 40 2.40 0.20 -0.81
N CYS A 41 1.20 0.34 -0.27
CA CYS A 41 0.97 0.92 1.05
C CYS A 41 -0.37 0.39 1.58
N HIS A 42 -0.49 0.20 2.90
CA HIS A 42 -1.70 -0.34 3.52
C HIS A 42 -2.93 0.60 3.45
N HIS A 43 -2.75 1.85 3.05
CA HIS A 43 -3.86 2.80 2.87
C HIS A 43 -4.53 2.73 1.50
N VAL A 44 -3.83 2.20 0.49
CA VAL A 44 -4.37 2.11 -0.87
C VAL A 44 -5.08 0.78 -1.09
N LYS A 45 -6.08 0.77 -1.98
CA LYS A 45 -6.71 -0.49 -2.38
C LYS A 45 -5.71 -1.36 -3.13
N ALA A 46 -5.73 -2.65 -2.83
CA ALA A 46 -5.03 -3.63 -3.65
C ALA A 46 -5.66 -3.69 -5.04
N HIS A 47 -4.85 -3.87 -6.05
CA HIS A 47 -5.26 -4.00 -7.45
C HIS A 47 -4.73 -5.31 -8.04
N PRO A 48 -5.40 -5.88 -9.07
CA PRO A 48 -4.96 -7.12 -9.69
C PRO A 48 -3.57 -7.00 -10.32
N ILE A 49 -2.82 -8.09 -10.26
CA ILE A 49 -1.62 -8.30 -11.07
C ILE A 49 -2.09 -8.93 -12.37
N ASP A 50 -1.90 -8.24 -13.51
CA ASP A 50 -2.22 -8.79 -14.81
C ASP A 50 -1.21 -9.89 -15.16
N LEU A 51 -1.71 -11.12 -15.39
CA LEU A 51 -0.86 -12.27 -15.70
C LEU A 51 -0.17 -12.14 -17.07
N ASN A 52 -0.77 -11.44 -18.03
CA ASN A 52 -0.12 -11.18 -19.31
C ASN A 52 1.05 -10.18 -19.13
N GLU A 53 0.82 -9.13 -18.34
CA GLU A 53 1.89 -8.19 -17.99
C GLU A 53 3.02 -8.90 -17.23
N LEU A 54 2.67 -9.80 -16.31
CA LEU A 54 3.65 -10.58 -15.55
C LEU A 54 4.46 -11.54 -16.44
N ALA A 55 3.85 -12.14 -17.46
CA ALA A 55 4.54 -13.01 -18.40
C ALA A 55 5.60 -12.27 -19.24
N GLU A 56 5.30 -11.03 -19.60
CA GLU A 56 6.23 -10.17 -20.35
C GLU A 56 7.28 -9.50 -19.45
N ASN A 57 6.89 -9.16 -18.22
CA ASN A 57 7.71 -8.46 -17.25
C ASN A 57 7.60 -9.10 -15.87
N PRO A 58 8.50 -10.00 -15.46
CA PRO A 58 8.47 -10.61 -14.13
C PRO A 58 8.50 -9.59 -12.97
N GLY A 59 9.00 -8.37 -13.25
CA GLY A 59 8.95 -7.25 -12.29
C GLY A 59 7.55 -6.70 -12.03
N ALA A 60 6.53 -7.12 -12.81
CA ALA A 60 5.15 -6.65 -12.67
C ALA A 60 4.45 -7.10 -11.38
N LEU A 61 5.03 -7.97 -10.57
CA LEU A 61 4.59 -8.19 -9.18
C LEU A 61 4.59 -6.90 -8.36
N HIS A 62 5.52 -6.01 -8.63
CA HIS A 62 5.63 -4.70 -8.01
C HIS A 62 5.47 -3.54 -9.01
N ASN A 63 5.93 -3.73 -10.25
CA ASN A 63 5.97 -2.69 -11.29
C ASN A 63 4.85 -2.87 -12.30
N THR A 64 3.60 -3.03 -11.81
CA THR A 64 2.40 -3.09 -12.67
C THR A 64 2.25 -1.78 -13.45
N GLY A 65 1.63 -1.84 -14.63
CA GLY A 65 1.26 -0.64 -15.40
C GLY A 65 0.45 0.36 -14.59
N PHE A 66 -0.43 -0.13 -13.71
CA PHE A 66 -1.15 0.70 -12.75
C PHE A 66 -0.22 1.49 -11.83
N LYS A 67 0.75 0.82 -11.17
CA LYS A 67 1.70 1.51 -10.27
C LYS A 67 2.62 2.46 -11.01
N LYS A 68 3.06 2.11 -12.21
CA LYS A 68 3.86 2.99 -13.07
C LYS A 68 3.10 4.28 -13.41
N ASN A 69 1.82 4.16 -13.77
CA ASN A 69 0.97 5.33 -14.02
C ASN A 69 0.85 6.22 -12.77
N VAL A 70 0.66 5.65 -11.60
CA VAL A 70 0.61 6.41 -10.34
C VAL A 70 1.94 7.10 -10.03
N ARG A 71 3.08 6.44 -10.28
CA ARG A 71 4.41 7.04 -10.15
C ARG A 71 4.59 8.25 -11.06
N LYS A 72 4.15 8.15 -12.32
CA LYS A 72 4.15 9.28 -13.26
C LYS A 72 3.33 10.45 -12.76
N GLN A 73 2.12 10.21 -12.28
CA GLN A 73 1.30 11.27 -11.68
C GLN A 73 2.04 11.98 -10.55
N MET A 74 2.65 11.22 -9.63
CA MET A 74 3.43 11.78 -8.53
C MET A 74 4.61 12.65 -8.99
N LEU A 75 5.35 12.19 -10.01
CA LEU A 75 6.48 12.94 -10.61
C LEU A 75 6.01 14.16 -11.41
N ASN A 76 4.81 14.13 -11.96
CA ASN A 76 4.18 15.25 -12.67
C ASN A 76 3.46 16.25 -11.75
N ASN A 77 3.79 16.24 -10.46
CA ASN A 77 3.18 17.13 -9.47
C ASN A 77 1.68 16.92 -9.28
N GLU A 78 1.19 15.69 -9.44
CA GLU A 78 -0.21 15.33 -9.24
C GLU A 78 -0.37 14.54 -7.93
N ARG A 79 -1.57 14.59 -7.34
CA ARG A 79 -1.98 13.79 -6.19
C ARG A 79 -2.88 12.64 -6.64
N PRO A 80 -2.37 11.40 -6.76
CA PRO A 80 -3.16 10.26 -7.18
C PRO A 80 -4.35 10.00 -6.24
N ASN A 81 -5.52 9.74 -6.80
CA ASN A 81 -6.75 9.50 -6.03
C ASN A 81 -6.64 8.29 -5.08
N GLU A 82 -5.88 7.27 -5.45
CA GLU A 82 -5.69 6.10 -4.58
C GLU A 82 -5.00 6.42 -3.26
N CYS A 83 -4.30 7.55 -3.18
CA CYS A 83 -3.57 8.02 -2.00
C CYS A 83 -4.35 9.08 -1.21
N ASP A 84 -5.68 9.21 -1.41
CA ASP A 84 -6.55 10.23 -0.82
C ASP A 84 -6.48 10.28 0.71
N TYR A 85 -6.20 9.15 1.37
CA TYR A 85 -5.99 9.10 2.82
C TYR A 85 -4.92 10.10 3.27
N CYS A 86 -3.77 10.12 2.60
CA CYS A 86 -2.68 11.02 2.94
C CYS A 86 -3.05 12.48 2.65
N TRP A 87 -3.72 12.72 1.53
CA TRP A 87 -4.16 14.07 1.15
C TRP A 87 -5.17 14.65 2.13
N ARG A 88 -6.13 13.85 2.57
CA ARG A 88 -7.11 14.27 3.58
C ARG A 88 -6.45 14.66 4.91
N ILE A 89 -5.42 13.94 5.32
CA ILE A 89 -4.67 14.30 6.55
C ILE A 89 -3.94 15.61 6.35
N GLU A 90 -3.17 15.75 5.27
CA GLU A 90 -2.37 16.95 5.02
C GLU A 90 -3.23 18.20 4.83
N ASP A 91 -4.36 18.08 4.11
CA ASP A 91 -5.23 19.21 3.79
C ASP A 91 -6.14 19.64 4.97
N ASN A 92 -6.65 18.68 5.75
CA ASN A 92 -7.62 19.00 6.81
C ASN A 92 -6.97 19.26 8.18
N THR A 93 -5.79 18.73 8.43
CA THR A 93 -5.16 18.83 9.76
C THR A 93 -3.88 19.64 9.78
N GLY A 94 -3.30 19.91 8.62
CA GLY A 94 -1.95 20.50 8.50
C GLY A 94 -0.84 19.60 9.05
N MET A 95 -1.17 18.34 9.42
CA MET A 95 -0.22 17.36 9.94
C MET A 95 0.48 16.63 8.80
N THR A 96 1.62 16.03 9.10
CA THR A 96 2.30 15.12 8.19
C THR A 96 1.57 13.78 8.12
N SER A 97 1.37 13.27 6.90
CA SER A 97 0.75 11.98 6.65
C SER A 97 1.76 10.83 6.59
N ASP A 98 1.27 9.60 6.49
CA ASP A 98 2.11 8.40 6.30
C ASP A 98 2.98 8.45 5.04
N ARG A 99 2.64 9.27 4.04
CA ARG A 99 3.49 9.57 2.90
C ARG A 99 4.89 10.03 3.35
N VAL A 100 4.93 10.93 4.32
CA VAL A 100 6.19 11.48 4.86
C VAL A 100 6.88 10.45 5.75
N PHE A 101 6.14 9.80 6.65
CA PHE A 101 6.72 8.81 7.58
C PHE A 101 7.32 7.62 6.85
N LYS A 102 6.61 7.04 5.89
CA LYS A 102 7.10 5.89 5.09
C LYS A 102 8.25 6.27 4.16
N SER A 103 8.24 7.48 3.61
CA SER A 103 9.34 7.96 2.78
C SER A 103 10.60 8.23 3.60
N ARG A 104 10.45 8.58 4.88
CA ARG A 104 11.57 8.87 5.79
C ARG A 104 12.28 7.60 6.27
N ASP A 105 11.66 6.44 6.18
CA ASP A 105 12.30 5.19 6.57
C ASP A 105 13.66 5.06 5.87
N PRO A 106 14.74 4.69 6.59
CA PRO A 106 16.11 4.70 6.04
C PRO A 106 16.24 3.93 4.71
N TYR A 107 15.56 2.79 4.60
CA TYR A 107 15.56 1.98 3.38
C TYR A 107 14.85 2.65 2.19
N SER A 108 13.88 3.53 2.45
CA SER A 108 13.22 4.33 1.41
C SER A 108 14.02 5.59 1.09
N TRP A 109 14.49 6.27 2.13
CA TRP A 109 15.17 7.55 2.00
C TRP A 109 16.50 7.47 1.27
N SER A 110 17.22 6.36 1.42
CA SER A 110 18.48 6.10 0.69
C SER A 110 18.35 6.13 -0.83
N ASP A 111 17.15 5.87 -1.35
CA ASP A 111 16.88 5.87 -2.79
C ASP A 111 16.27 7.20 -3.30
N PHE A 112 16.11 8.22 -2.45
CA PHE A 112 15.47 9.48 -2.81
C PHE A 112 16.06 10.12 -4.06
N ASP A 113 17.39 10.30 -4.11
CA ASP A 113 18.08 10.96 -5.24
C ASP A 113 17.99 10.17 -6.54
N THR A 114 17.85 8.86 -6.46
CA THR A 114 17.64 7.98 -7.62
C THR A 114 16.20 8.10 -8.11
N ILE A 115 15.23 7.91 -7.20
CA ILE A 115 13.80 7.86 -7.53
C ILE A 115 13.29 9.22 -8.03
N SER A 116 13.79 10.32 -7.45
CA SER A 116 13.39 11.69 -7.85
C SER A 116 13.77 12.06 -9.29
N LYS A 117 14.66 11.29 -9.91
CA LYS A 117 15.12 11.50 -11.30
C LYS A 117 14.53 10.50 -12.30
N MET A 118 13.67 9.58 -11.82
CA MET A 118 13.02 8.59 -12.68
C MET A 118 11.87 9.21 -13.47
N THR A 119 11.42 8.51 -14.50
CA THR A 119 10.25 8.89 -15.31
C THR A 119 8.94 8.26 -14.80
N GLY A 120 9.06 7.23 -13.94
CA GLY A 120 7.96 6.42 -13.45
C GLY A 120 7.68 5.16 -14.27
N ASP A 121 8.32 5.00 -15.44
CA ASP A 121 8.17 3.81 -16.30
C ASP A 121 9.13 2.68 -15.94
N GLU A 122 10.20 3.01 -15.28
CA GLU A 122 11.25 2.05 -14.97
C GLU A 122 10.77 1.01 -13.95
N ASN A 123 11.31 -0.19 -14.06
CA ASN A 123 11.19 -1.17 -13.00
C ASN A 123 12.09 -0.75 -11.83
N PHE A 124 11.51 -0.68 -10.66
CA PHE A 124 12.23 -0.45 -9.40
C PHE A 124 12.07 -1.65 -8.49
N TYR A 125 13.13 -2.08 -7.84
CA TYR A 125 13.08 -3.22 -6.92
C TYR A 125 12.75 -2.74 -5.51
N PRO A 126 11.68 -3.25 -4.90
CA PRO A 126 11.25 -2.79 -3.58
C PRO A 126 12.31 -3.12 -2.51
N ARG A 127 12.37 -2.28 -1.48
CA ARG A 127 13.22 -2.48 -0.30
C ARG A 127 12.48 -3.18 0.82
N TYR A 128 11.17 -2.99 0.87
CA TYR A 128 10.25 -3.65 1.80
C TYR A 128 9.28 -4.52 1.00
N VAL A 129 9.25 -5.81 1.31
CA VAL A 129 8.38 -6.79 0.66
C VAL A 129 7.58 -7.52 1.72
N GLU A 130 6.26 -7.47 1.61
CA GLU A 130 5.33 -8.24 2.41
C GLU A 130 4.60 -9.22 1.49
N VAL A 131 4.53 -10.49 1.89
CA VAL A 131 3.85 -11.53 1.10
C VAL A 131 2.80 -12.21 1.96
N SER A 132 1.54 -12.10 1.56
CA SER A 132 0.44 -12.87 2.09
C SER A 132 0.26 -14.11 1.22
N PHE A 133 0.67 -15.28 1.71
CA PHE A 133 0.62 -16.53 0.96
C PHE A 133 -0.81 -17.09 0.87
N SER A 134 -1.56 -17.01 1.97
CA SER A 134 -2.95 -17.47 2.06
C SER A 134 -3.57 -16.95 3.37
N ASN A 135 -4.87 -17.17 3.55
CA ASN A 135 -5.55 -16.92 4.82
C ASN A 135 -5.59 -18.18 5.73
N VAL A 136 -4.88 -19.25 5.39
CA VAL A 136 -4.84 -20.47 6.21
C VAL A 136 -4.23 -20.16 7.58
N CYS A 137 -5.07 -20.25 8.61
CA CYS A 137 -4.68 -19.97 9.98
C CYS A 137 -5.52 -20.83 10.92
N ASN A 138 -4.88 -21.42 11.94
CA ASN A 138 -5.53 -22.23 12.96
C ASN A 138 -6.00 -21.44 14.19
N PHE A 139 -5.82 -20.11 14.21
CA PHE A 139 -6.23 -19.22 15.29
C PHE A 139 -7.45 -18.36 14.92
N LYS A 140 -8.20 -17.96 15.97
CA LYS A 140 -9.30 -16.99 15.92
C LYS A 140 -8.97 -15.82 16.86
N CYS A 141 -7.95 -15.02 16.51
CA CYS A 141 -7.57 -13.86 17.31
C CYS A 141 -8.66 -12.78 17.25
N GLY A 142 -8.97 -12.16 18.39
CA GLY A 142 -10.06 -11.17 18.51
C GLY A 142 -9.88 -9.89 17.68
N TYR A 143 -8.67 -9.61 17.21
CA TYR A 143 -8.33 -8.48 16.31
C TYR A 143 -8.25 -8.90 14.84
N CYS A 144 -8.51 -10.17 14.51
CA CYS A 144 -8.42 -10.73 13.17
C CYS A 144 -9.83 -11.00 12.61
N GLY A 145 -9.89 -11.37 11.32
CA GLY A 145 -11.15 -11.66 10.64
C GLY A 145 -10.98 -12.66 9.50
N PRO A 146 -12.08 -12.98 8.77
CA PRO A 146 -12.11 -13.99 7.71
C PRO A 146 -11.07 -13.77 6.60
N ALA A 147 -10.79 -12.53 6.26
CA ALA A 147 -9.79 -12.19 5.23
C ALA A 147 -8.37 -12.69 5.58
N PHE A 148 -8.07 -12.90 6.87
CA PHE A 148 -6.75 -13.27 7.35
C PHE A 148 -6.73 -14.59 8.14
N SER A 149 -7.89 -15.26 8.29
CA SER A 149 -7.97 -16.52 9.04
C SER A 149 -9.07 -17.41 8.50
N SER A 150 -8.70 -18.60 7.99
CA SER A 150 -9.63 -19.64 7.57
C SER A 150 -10.53 -20.09 8.74
N LYS A 151 -10.05 -20.04 9.98
CA LYS A 151 -10.88 -20.39 11.15
C LYS A 151 -11.98 -19.35 11.43
N TRP A 152 -11.75 -18.07 11.15
CA TRP A 152 -12.82 -17.08 11.16
C TRP A 152 -13.81 -17.29 10.01
N THR A 153 -13.32 -17.70 8.84
CA THR A 153 -14.18 -18.05 7.70
C THR A 153 -15.09 -19.23 8.05
N ASP A 154 -14.54 -20.30 8.65
CA ASP A 154 -15.32 -21.47 9.11
C ASP A 154 -16.37 -21.06 10.14
N GLU A 155 -16.02 -20.24 11.13
CA GLU A 155 -16.92 -19.75 12.16
C GLU A 155 -18.11 -18.98 11.56
N ILE A 156 -17.85 -18.09 10.61
CA ILE A 156 -18.91 -17.29 9.98
C ILE A 156 -19.80 -18.17 9.06
N LYS A 157 -19.25 -19.18 8.40
CA LYS A 157 -20.03 -20.15 7.61
C LYS A 157 -20.96 -20.96 8.51
N GLU A 158 -20.51 -21.35 9.70
CA GLU A 158 -21.27 -22.17 10.63
C GLU A 158 -22.34 -21.38 11.41
N HIS A 159 -21.97 -20.20 11.91
CA HIS A 159 -22.79 -19.43 12.85
C HIS A 159 -23.36 -18.12 12.27
N GLY A 160 -22.98 -17.77 11.06
CA GLY A 160 -23.31 -16.49 10.43
C GLY A 160 -22.42 -15.33 10.91
N PRO A 161 -22.51 -14.18 10.23
CA PRO A 161 -21.68 -13.02 10.55
C PRO A 161 -22.10 -12.40 11.89
N TYR A 162 -21.12 -11.91 12.65
CA TYR A 162 -21.36 -11.21 13.89
C TYR A 162 -22.10 -9.89 13.66
N LYS A 163 -23.11 -9.62 14.48
CA LYS A 163 -23.86 -8.35 14.47
C LYS A 163 -23.14 -7.32 15.33
N PHE A 164 -22.40 -6.43 14.71
CA PHE A 164 -21.78 -5.30 15.40
C PHE A 164 -22.57 -4.02 15.17
N LYS A 165 -22.54 -3.12 16.15
CA LYS A 165 -23.15 -1.79 16.03
C LYS A 165 -22.45 -0.94 14.95
N TYR A 166 -21.15 -1.16 14.76
CA TYR A 166 -20.35 -0.56 13.68
C TYR A 166 -19.66 -1.69 12.92
N VAL A 167 -20.11 -1.94 11.71
CA VAL A 167 -19.54 -3.00 10.85
C VAL A 167 -18.28 -2.47 10.18
N ASN A 168 -17.15 -2.97 10.61
CA ASN A 168 -15.99 -2.94 9.73
C ASN A 168 -16.14 -4.13 8.77
N TRP A 169 -16.69 -3.88 7.58
CA TRP A 169 -17.00 -4.90 6.58
C TRP A 169 -15.81 -5.81 6.22
N LYS A 170 -14.55 -5.31 6.34
CA LYS A 170 -13.33 -6.12 6.13
C LYS A 170 -13.22 -7.32 7.06
N TYR A 171 -13.87 -7.28 8.21
CA TYR A 171 -13.77 -8.35 9.22
C TYR A 171 -14.98 -9.26 9.28
N ASN A 172 -16.06 -8.94 8.57
CA ASN A 172 -17.35 -9.59 8.78
C ASN A 172 -17.93 -10.28 7.53
N GLN A 173 -17.29 -10.17 6.38
CA GLN A 173 -17.74 -10.85 5.16
C GLN A 173 -16.73 -11.92 4.76
N PRO A 174 -17.20 -13.10 4.33
CA PRO A 174 -16.36 -14.07 3.62
C PRO A 174 -15.73 -13.34 2.43
N ASP A 175 -14.47 -13.61 2.19
CA ASP A 175 -13.81 -13.12 0.98
C ASP A 175 -14.45 -13.84 -0.21
N GLU A 176 -15.30 -13.15 -0.98
CA GLU A 176 -15.98 -13.72 -2.16
C GLU A 176 -15.01 -13.94 -3.35
N SER A 177 -13.73 -13.60 -3.17
CA SER A 177 -12.68 -13.73 -4.20
C SER A 177 -11.91 -15.06 -4.15
N GLN A 178 -12.38 -16.07 -3.36
CA GLN A 178 -11.78 -17.42 -3.30
C GLN A 178 -12.68 -18.47 -3.95
#